data_a91c2f89b2cf028422f324d8012e3493
#
_entry.id   a91c2f89b2cf028422f324d8012e3493
#
_cell.length_a   1.000
_cell.length_b   1.000
_cell.length_c   1.000
_cell.angle_alpha   90.00
_cell.angle_beta   90.00
_cell.angle_gamma   90.00
#
_symmetry.space_group_name_H-M   'P 1'
#
loop_
_entity.id
_entity.type
_entity.pdbx_description
1 polymer ?
#
loop_
_entity_poly.entity_id
_entity_poly.type
_entity_poly.pdbx_seq_one_letter_code
_entity_poly.pdbx_strand_id
1 'polypeptide(L)'
;QVLKGQERVSIVGDRFIFSSEVLFSPGSSDLSTEGKAEISNVTESLSSIMKDIPDNIDWVIRVDGHTDDIPLSGFGEFKDNWELSQARALSVVKYMITELNFSGSRLAANGFGEYQPINIEDTPEARAQNRRIEIKLTER
;
A
#
# COMPACT_ATOMS: atom_id res chain seq x y z
N GLN A 1 -11.90 -0.50 -12.79
CA GLN A 1 -12.94 0.19 -12.02
C GLN A 1 -12.32 1.20 -11.06
N VAL A 2 -12.87 2.38 -11.01
CA VAL A 2 -12.41 3.43 -10.11
C VAL A 2 -13.37 3.51 -8.92
N LEU A 3 -12.83 3.60 -7.72
CA LEU A 3 -13.65 3.79 -6.52
C LEU A 3 -14.23 5.19 -6.53
N LYS A 4 -15.53 5.28 -6.35
CA LYS A 4 -16.25 6.55 -6.44
C LYS A 4 -15.78 7.51 -5.35
N GLY A 5 -15.42 8.72 -5.73
CA GLY A 5 -14.96 9.75 -4.81
C GLY A 5 -13.51 9.63 -4.40
N GLN A 6 -12.76 8.68 -4.97
CA GLN A 6 -11.35 8.45 -4.61
C GLN A 6 -10.45 8.66 -5.81
N GLU A 7 -10.13 9.90 -6.08
CA GLU A 7 -9.33 10.27 -7.24
C GLU A 7 -7.88 9.83 -7.15
N ARG A 8 -7.39 9.50 -5.95
CA ARG A 8 -5.99 9.14 -5.71
C ARG A 8 -5.77 7.64 -5.65
N VAL A 9 -6.82 6.88 -5.90
CA VAL A 9 -6.80 5.43 -5.94
C VAL A 9 -7.14 5.00 -7.34
N SER A 10 -6.36 4.07 -7.87
CA SER A 10 -6.68 3.44 -9.15
C SER A 10 -6.64 1.94 -8.98
N ILE A 11 -7.45 1.26 -9.79
CA ILE A 11 -7.46 -0.19 -9.84
C ILE A 11 -6.79 -0.60 -11.15
N VAL A 12 -5.72 -1.37 -11.03
CA VAL A 12 -5.00 -1.91 -12.18
C VAL A 12 -5.04 -3.43 -12.04
N GLY A 13 -5.76 -4.08 -12.97
CA GLY A 13 -6.00 -5.50 -12.84
C GLY A 13 -6.85 -5.79 -11.61
N ASP A 14 -6.28 -6.50 -10.63
CA ASP A 14 -6.95 -6.93 -9.42
C ASP A 14 -6.44 -6.20 -8.16
N ARG A 15 -5.82 -5.03 -8.31
CA ARG A 15 -5.19 -4.35 -7.18
C ARG A 15 -5.53 -2.88 -7.14
N PHE A 16 -5.46 -2.32 -5.93
CA PHE A 16 -5.61 -0.89 -5.68
C PHE A 16 -4.22 -0.29 -5.53
N ILE A 17 -3.99 0.86 -6.18
CA ILE A 17 -2.70 1.55 -6.12
C ILE A 17 -2.89 2.92 -5.51
N PHE A 18 -2.08 3.20 -4.46
CA PHE A 18 -2.08 4.49 -3.77
C PHE A 18 -0.72 5.15 -3.92
N SER A 19 -0.72 6.44 -4.20
CA SER A 19 0.52 7.23 -4.16
C SER A 19 1.02 7.31 -2.72
N SER A 20 2.31 7.01 -2.51
CA SER A 20 2.90 7.14 -1.18
C SER A 20 2.87 8.57 -0.67
N GLU A 21 2.88 9.55 -1.57
CA GLU A 21 2.85 10.96 -1.18
C GLU A 21 1.51 11.37 -0.57
N VAL A 22 0.44 10.66 -0.91
CA VAL A 22 -0.87 10.87 -0.30
C VAL A 22 -0.92 10.24 1.09
N LEU A 23 -0.34 9.06 1.23
CA LEU A 23 -0.45 8.28 2.46
C LEU A 23 0.53 8.70 3.55
N PHE A 24 1.74 9.15 3.17
CA PHE A 24 2.84 9.41 4.10
C PHE A 24 3.56 10.70 3.78
N SER A 25 4.19 11.29 4.79
CA SER A 25 5.15 12.37 4.56
C SER A 25 6.47 11.79 4.01
N PRO A 26 7.29 12.60 3.31
CA PRO A 26 8.56 12.14 2.77
C PRO A 26 9.43 11.48 3.85
N GLY A 27 9.97 10.30 3.54
CA GLY A 27 10.83 9.56 4.45
C GLY A 27 10.16 8.98 5.69
N SER A 28 8.85 9.11 5.81
CA SER A 28 8.08 8.65 6.97
C SER A 28 7.23 7.43 6.64
N SER A 29 6.96 6.60 7.64
CA SER A 29 6.00 5.50 7.54
C SER A 29 4.73 5.79 8.34
N ASP A 30 4.59 6.99 8.90
CA ASP A 30 3.37 7.36 9.62
C ASP A 30 2.29 7.80 8.66
N LEU A 31 1.11 7.19 8.77
CA LEU A 31 -0.02 7.56 7.92
C LEU A 31 -0.49 8.98 8.24
N SER A 32 -0.65 9.78 7.20
CA SER A 32 -1.26 11.10 7.32
C SER A 32 -2.76 10.97 7.59
N THR A 33 -3.39 12.07 8.02
CA THR A 33 -4.85 12.10 8.18
C THR A 33 -5.56 11.70 6.88
N GLU A 34 -5.07 12.22 5.76
CA GLU A 34 -5.61 11.91 4.45
C GLU A 34 -5.37 10.43 4.09
N GLY A 35 -4.17 9.92 4.41
CA GLY A 35 -3.85 8.52 4.20
C GLY A 35 -4.76 7.59 4.99
N LYS A 36 -5.06 7.94 6.24
CA LYS A 36 -5.99 7.16 7.07
C LYS A 36 -7.38 7.11 6.44
N ALA A 37 -7.86 8.22 5.90
CA ALA A 37 -9.15 8.26 5.23
C ALA A 37 -9.16 7.38 3.99
N GLU A 38 -8.09 7.41 3.18
CA GLU A 38 -7.99 6.59 1.98
C GLU A 38 -7.99 5.10 2.33
N ILE A 39 -7.22 4.71 3.34
CA ILE A 39 -7.16 3.31 3.77
C ILE A 39 -8.51 2.86 4.36
N SER A 40 -9.18 3.72 5.10
CA SER A 40 -10.51 3.40 5.62
C SER A 40 -11.50 3.12 4.49
N ASN A 41 -11.47 3.94 3.44
CA ASN A 41 -12.38 3.79 2.30
C ASN A 41 -12.13 2.48 1.55
N VAL A 42 -10.87 2.14 1.28
CA VAL A 42 -10.56 0.90 0.57
C VAL A 42 -10.86 -0.32 1.42
N THR A 43 -10.65 -0.23 2.73
CA THR A 43 -10.96 -1.34 3.63
C THR A 43 -12.46 -1.64 3.63
N GLU A 44 -13.28 -0.61 3.60
CA GLU A 44 -14.73 -0.76 3.51
C GLU A 44 -15.12 -1.48 2.20
N SER A 45 -14.53 -1.06 1.08
CA SER A 45 -14.75 -1.72 -0.21
C SER A 45 -14.31 -3.18 -0.20
N LEU A 46 -13.15 -3.46 0.39
CA LEU A 46 -12.64 -4.82 0.53
C LEU A 46 -13.56 -5.68 1.40
N SER A 47 -14.09 -5.12 2.48
CA SER A 47 -15.01 -5.84 3.35
C SER A 47 -16.26 -6.29 2.60
N SER A 48 -16.75 -5.47 1.69
CA SER A 48 -17.89 -5.85 0.84
C SER A 48 -17.56 -6.99 -0.11
N ILE A 49 -16.36 -6.95 -0.71
CA ILE A 49 -15.92 -8.01 -1.61
C ILE A 49 -15.73 -9.33 -0.86
N MET A 50 -15.17 -9.26 0.34
CA MET A 50 -14.88 -10.45 1.15
C MET A 50 -16.12 -11.26 1.48
N LYS A 51 -17.27 -10.64 1.62
CA LYS A 51 -18.51 -11.34 1.94
C LYS A 51 -18.90 -12.33 0.85
N ASP A 52 -18.43 -12.11 -0.38
CA ASP A 52 -18.76 -12.96 -1.52
C ASP A 52 -17.73 -14.04 -1.78
N ILE A 53 -16.65 -14.10 -0.99
CA ILE A 53 -15.62 -15.13 -1.16
C ILE A 53 -16.08 -16.43 -0.51
N PRO A 54 -16.10 -17.56 -1.24
CA PRO A 54 -16.45 -18.85 -0.65
C PRO A 54 -15.53 -19.22 0.52
N ASP A 55 -16.10 -19.88 1.53
CA ASP A 55 -15.36 -20.23 2.74
C ASP A 55 -14.19 -21.20 2.48
N ASN A 56 -14.24 -21.96 1.39
CA ASN A 56 -13.19 -22.93 1.06
C ASN A 56 -11.98 -22.29 0.36
N ILE A 57 -12.02 -20.97 0.09
CA ILE A 57 -10.89 -20.27 -0.50
C ILE A 57 -10.07 -19.63 0.61
N ASP A 58 -8.78 -19.98 0.65
CA ASP A 58 -7.84 -19.40 1.62
C ASP A 58 -7.23 -18.13 1.00
N TRP A 59 -7.81 -16.99 1.35
CA TRP A 59 -7.44 -15.70 0.77
C TRP A 59 -6.69 -14.83 1.78
N VAL A 60 -5.92 -13.90 1.23
CA VAL A 60 -5.19 -12.90 2.00
C VAL A 60 -5.18 -11.59 1.23
N ILE A 61 -5.19 -10.48 1.97
CA ILE A 61 -4.97 -9.14 1.42
C ILE A 61 -3.49 -8.83 1.62
N ARG A 62 -2.77 -8.63 0.52
CA ARG A 62 -1.37 -8.22 0.55
C ARG A 62 -1.30 -6.70 0.45
N VAL A 63 -0.49 -6.11 1.33
CA VAL A 63 -0.14 -4.70 1.25
C VAL A 63 1.32 -4.63 0.86
N ASP A 64 1.60 -4.14 -0.34
CA ASP A 64 2.93 -4.14 -0.93
C ASP A 64 3.46 -2.71 -1.01
N GLY A 65 4.60 -2.45 -0.36
CA GLY A 65 5.25 -1.16 -0.40
C GLY A 65 6.33 -1.12 -1.46
N HIS A 66 6.39 -0.01 -2.20
CA HIS A 66 7.37 0.21 -3.26
C HIS A 66 7.92 1.63 -3.17
N THR A 67 9.21 1.76 -3.52
CA THR A 67 9.88 3.06 -3.55
C THR A 67 10.37 3.37 -4.97
N ASP A 68 10.87 4.59 -5.15
CA ASP A 68 11.67 4.90 -6.34
C ASP A 68 13.09 4.41 -6.14
N ASP A 69 13.96 4.71 -7.11
CA ASP A 69 15.35 4.25 -7.12
C ASP A 69 16.33 5.25 -6.49
N ILE A 70 15.86 6.31 -5.89
CA ILE A 70 16.71 7.27 -5.22
C ILE A 70 17.09 6.72 -3.84
N PRO A 71 18.40 6.55 -3.54
CA PRO A 71 18.80 6.04 -2.24
C PRO A 71 18.43 7.01 -1.11
N LEU A 72 18.11 6.45 0.05
CA LEU A 72 17.91 7.27 1.24
C LEU A 72 19.29 7.74 1.74
N SER A 73 19.29 8.84 2.53
CA SER A 73 20.53 9.44 3.03
C SER A 73 21.32 8.52 3.96
N GLY A 74 20.64 7.58 4.60
CA GLY A 74 21.24 6.72 5.63
C GLY A 74 21.24 7.34 7.01
N PHE A 75 20.84 8.59 7.16
CA PHE A 75 20.81 9.30 8.45
C PHE A 75 19.39 9.48 9.00
N GLY A 76 18.39 9.12 8.24
CA GLY A 76 17.01 9.20 8.70
C GLY A 76 16.57 7.96 9.46
N GLU A 77 15.28 7.84 9.66
CA GLU A 77 14.67 6.73 10.40
C GLU A 77 14.94 5.38 9.74
N PHE A 78 15.02 5.34 8.42
CA PHE A 78 15.23 4.11 7.67
C PHE A 78 16.56 4.15 6.94
N LYS A 79 17.26 3.03 6.93
CA LYS A 79 18.60 2.93 6.32
C LYS A 79 18.53 2.86 4.81
N ASP A 80 17.52 2.19 4.27
CA ASP A 80 17.40 1.95 2.84
C ASP A 80 15.95 1.82 2.42
N ASN A 81 15.75 1.66 1.12
CA ASN A 81 14.41 1.55 0.57
C ASN A 81 13.71 0.24 0.92
N TRP A 82 14.45 -0.81 1.24
CA TRP A 82 13.87 -2.03 1.77
C TRP A 82 13.14 -1.76 3.09
N GLU A 83 13.84 -1.10 4.01
CA GLU A 83 13.25 -0.78 5.31
C GLU A 83 12.06 0.16 5.19
N LEU A 84 12.20 1.20 4.37
CA LEU A 84 11.11 2.17 4.19
C LEU A 84 9.87 1.51 3.62
N SER A 85 10.02 0.72 2.55
CA SER A 85 8.87 0.07 1.90
C SER A 85 8.18 -0.93 2.82
N GLN A 86 8.95 -1.70 3.58
CA GLN A 86 8.39 -2.65 4.55
C GLN A 86 7.67 -1.93 5.68
N ALA A 87 8.27 -0.86 6.22
CA ALA A 87 7.66 -0.10 7.30
C ALA A 87 6.35 0.57 6.87
N ARG A 88 6.29 1.07 5.65
CA ARG A 88 5.08 1.68 5.12
C ARG A 88 3.96 0.67 4.93
N ALA A 89 4.28 -0.49 4.35
CA ALA A 89 3.30 -1.56 4.20
C ALA A 89 2.77 -2.03 5.56
N LEU A 90 3.68 -2.20 6.51
CA LEU A 90 3.32 -2.63 7.86
C LEU A 90 2.45 -1.58 8.57
N SER A 91 2.73 -0.30 8.37
CA SER A 91 1.93 0.77 8.95
C SER A 91 0.47 0.71 8.48
N VAL A 92 0.25 0.43 7.20
CA VAL A 92 -1.09 0.25 6.64
C VAL A 92 -1.77 -0.96 7.28
N VAL A 93 -1.07 -2.10 7.35
CA VAL A 93 -1.61 -3.33 7.94
C VAL A 93 -2.01 -3.09 9.40
N LYS A 94 -1.12 -2.48 10.18
CA LYS A 94 -1.42 -2.20 11.60
C LYS A 94 -2.62 -1.29 11.77
N TYR A 95 -2.74 -0.27 10.93
CA TYR A 95 -3.89 0.63 10.96
C TYR A 95 -5.19 -0.13 10.68
N MET A 96 -5.19 -1.01 9.69
CA MET A 96 -6.36 -1.82 9.37
C MET A 96 -6.77 -2.71 10.54
N ILE A 97 -5.81 -3.29 11.25
CA ILE A 97 -6.08 -4.16 12.40
C ILE A 97 -6.58 -3.36 13.59
N THR A 98 -5.83 -2.31 13.99
CA THR A 98 -6.07 -1.62 15.26
C THR A 98 -7.24 -0.64 15.19
N GLU A 99 -7.40 0.05 14.06
CA GLU A 99 -8.41 1.10 13.93
C GLU A 99 -9.64 0.69 13.12
N LEU A 100 -9.49 -0.29 12.23
CA LEU A 100 -10.58 -0.68 11.35
C LEU A 100 -11.11 -2.09 11.63
N ASN A 101 -10.61 -2.74 12.66
CA ASN A 101 -11.05 -4.08 13.10
C ASN A 101 -10.92 -5.16 12.02
N PHE A 102 -9.95 -5.01 11.13
CA PHE A 102 -9.72 -6.02 10.09
C PHE A 102 -8.93 -7.19 10.68
N SER A 103 -9.22 -8.40 10.23
CA SER A 103 -8.56 -9.59 10.77
C SER A 103 -7.10 -9.67 10.32
N GLY A 104 -6.17 -9.71 11.29
CA GLY A 104 -4.74 -9.84 10.99
C GLY A 104 -4.40 -11.15 10.30
N SER A 105 -5.22 -12.19 10.45
CA SER A 105 -4.98 -13.47 9.78
C SER A 105 -5.20 -13.40 8.27
N ARG A 106 -5.82 -12.32 7.80
CA ARG A 106 -6.10 -12.09 6.38
C ARG A 106 -5.24 -10.99 5.77
N LEU A 107 -4.16 -10.59 6.46
CA LEU A 107 -3.31 -9.49 6.00
C LEU A 107 -1.85 -9.92 5.94
N ALA A 108 -1.12 -9.37 4.97
CA ALA A 108 0.32 -9.54 4.85
C ALA A 108 0.93 -8.21 4.43
N ALA A 109 2.09 -7.88 5.02
CA ALA A 109 2.83 -6.67 4.67
C ALA A 109 4.13 -7.06 4.00
N ASN A 110 4.40 -6.50 2.82
CA ASN A 110 5.58 -6.81 2.03
C ASN A 110 6.27 -5.54 1.57
N GLY A 111 7.59 -5.49 1.69
CA GLY A 111 8.38 -4.40 1.15
C GLY A 111 9.21 -4.88 -0.02
N PHE A 112 9.04 -4.26 -1.17
CA PHE A 112 9.76 -4.61 -2.39
C PHE A 112 10.91 -3.66 -2.71
N GLY A 113 11.06 -2.58 -1.92
CA GLY A 113 12.08 -1.59 -2.19
C GLY A 113 11.87 -0.92 -3.53
N GLU A 114 12.96 -0.69 -4.24
CA GLU A 114 12.95 -0.05 -5.55
C GLU A 114 12.87 -1.02 -6.72
N TYR A 115 12.80 -2.31 -6.45
CA TYR A 115 13.10 -3.35 -7.44
C TYR A 115 11.91 -3.81 -8.28
N GLN A 116 10.73 -3.21 -8.06
CA GLN A 116 9.52 -3.53 -8.84
C GLN A 116 8.90 -2.26 -9.41
N PRO A 117 9.64 -1.52 -10.26
CA PRO A 117 9.10 -0.27 -10.81
C PRO A 117 7.97 -0.56 -11.79
N ILE A 118 6.97 0.34 -11.81
CA ILE A 118 5.94 0.31 -12.84
C ILE A 118 6.29 1.23 -14.01
N ASN A 119 7.25 2.12 -13.82
CA ASN A 119 7.75 3.00 -14.89
C ASN A 119 9.27 3.06 -14.77
N ILE A 120 9.98 2.60 -15.81
CA ILE A 120 11.44 2.48 -15.79
C ILE A 120 12.14 3.74 -16.31
N GLU A 121 11.39 4.77 -16.70
CA GLU A 121 12.01 5.99 -17.18
C GLU A 121 12.73 6.73 -16.05
N ASP A 122 13.79 7.43 -16.38
CA ASP A 122 14.57 8.22 -15.42
C ASP A 122 14.03 9.64 -15.39
N THR A 123 12.83 9.79 -14.85
CA THR A 123 12.14 11.08 -14.75
C THR A 123 11.50 11.22 -13.37
N PRO A 124 11.28 12.48 -12.90
CA PRO A 124 10.54 12.69 -11.67
C PRO A 124 9.13 12.10 -11.71
N GLU A 125 8.46 12.12 -12.85
CA GLU A 125 7.12 11.57 -13.02
C GLU A 125 7.13 10.05 -12.85
N ALA A 126 8.10 9.38 -13.44
CA ALA A 126 8.23 7.93 -13.29
C ALA A 126 8.50 7.55 -11.84
N ARG A 127 9.40 8.29 -11.17
CA ARG A 127 9.70 8.04 -9.77
C ARG A 127 8.49 8.23 -8.87
N ALA A 128 7.67 9.25 -9.15
CA ALA A 128 6.44 9.47 -8.40
C ALA A 128 5.47 8.29 -8.55
N GLN A 129 5.36 7.72 -9.74
CA GLN A 129 4.53 6.54 -9.98
C GLN A 129 5.06 5.31 -9.23
N ASN A 130 6.36 5.19 -9.10
CA ASN A 130 6.98 4.04 -8.44
C ASN A 130 6.81 4.10 -6.90
N ARG A 131 6.71 5.28 -6.32
CA ARG A 131 6.47 5.48 -4.89
C ARG A 131 5.00 5.20 -4.58
N ARG A 132 4.70 3.96 -4.24
CA ARG A 132 3.31 3.54 -4.10
C ARG A 132 3.11 2.44 -3.07
N ILE A 133 1.88 2.29 -2.63
CA ILE A 133 1.37 1.14 -1.90
C ILE A 133 0.37 0.44 -2.81
N GLU A 134 0.51 -0.86 -2.97
CA GLU A 134 -0.47 -1.68 -3.69
C GLU A 134 -1.19 -2.58 -2.71
N ILE A 135 -2.50 -2.66 -2.82
CA ILE A 135 -3.32 -3.54 -2.00
C ILE A 135 -4.00 -4.54 -2.92
N LYS A 136 -3.76 -5.81 -2.67
CA LYS A 136 -4.17 -6.87 -3.58
C LYS A 136 -4.81 -8.02 -2.81
N LEU A 137 -5.99 -8.43 -3.27
CA LEU A 137 -6.65 -9.65 -2.78
C LEU A 137 -6.12 -10.82 -3.59
N THR A 138 -5.64 -11.85 -2.91
CA THR A 138 -5.06 -13.01 -3.58
C THR A 138 -5.29 -14.26 -2.73
N GLU A 139 -5.12 -15.44 -3.34
CA GLU A 139 -5.09 -16.68 -2.57
C GLU A 139 -3.74 -16.81 -1.88
N ARG A 140 -3.81 -17.36 -0.67
CA ARG A 140 -2.59 -17.59 0.10
C ARG A 140 -1.84 -18.80 -0.42
#